data_af7dcb94b97695ec6e388d8d00ef114c
#
_entry.id   af7dcb94b97695ec6e388d8d00ef114c
#
_cell.length_a   1.000
_cell.length_b   1.000
_cell.length_c   1.000
_cell.angle_alpha   90.00
_cell.angle_beta   90.00
_cell.angle_gamma   90.00
#
_symmetry.space_group_name_H-M   'P 1'
#
loop_
_entity.id
_entity.type
_entity.pdbx_description
1 polymer ?
#
loop_
_entity_poly.entity_id
_entity_poly.type
_entity_poly.pdbx_seq_one_letter_code
_entity_poly.pdbx_strand_id
1 'polypeptide(L)'
;VTELRIAIVGFGKIARDQHVGAIAATAGATLAAVASRNASLPGVPHFATIEELLEKGPPIDAVSLCTPPQVRRAQAAAALAAGKHVMLEKPPGTGVAELDPLIAMAEEAKRTLFATWHSRYAPAVEPARAWLLTRRIKSVHINWKEDVRVWHPGQGWIWEPGGLGVFDPGINALSILTRILPRPVFVTAAELAFPANCQAPIAANLTLTDIGGLPVTAEFDFRQTGPQSWDILVETDQGRMTLSGGGRRMAIDGETVAEAPDQEYRELYGRFVKLTATGARDVDLAPLRLVADAFLLGKRNIVEPFVD
;
A
#
# COMPACT_ATOMS: atom_id res chain seq x y z
N VAL A 1 -16.86 6.43 24.17
CA VAL A 1 -15.76 6.72 23.21
C VAL A 1 -16.37 7.56 22.10
N THR A 2 -15.83 8.77 21.90
CA THR A 2 -16.31 9.65 20.82
C THR A 2 -15.95 8.99 19.49
N GLU A 3 -16.94 8.85 18.62
CA GLU A 3 -16.80 8.21 17.31
C GLU A 3 -15.93 9.09 16.39
N LEU A 4 -14.94 8.49 15.72
CA LEU A 4 -14.06 9.16 14.77
C LEU A 4 -14.81 9.38 13.44
N ARG A 5 -15.13 10.64 13.14
CA ARG A 5 -15.83 11.03 11.91
C ARG A 5 -14.82 11.17 10.78
N ILE A 6 -14.89 10.27 9.80
CA ILE A 6 -13.93 10.16 8.70
C ILE A 6 -14.57 10.64 7.41
N ALA A 7 -13.86 11.44 6.64
CA ALA A 7 -14.22 11.71 5.25
C ALA A 7 -13.30 10.94 4.30
N ILE A 8 -13.85 10.39 3.22
CA ILE A 8 -13.08 9.80 2.13
C ILE A 8 -12.84 10.86 1.05
N VAL A 9 -11.57 11.07 0.67
CA VAL A 9 -11.18 11.96 -0.43
C VAL A 9 -10.67 11.12 -1.59
N GLY A 10 -11.34 11.22 -2.75
CA GLY A 10 -11.18 10.30 -3.88
C GLY A 10 -12.08 9.08 -3.75
N PHE A 11 -13.21 9.09 -4.48
CA PHE A 11 -14.20 8.01 -4.38
C PHE A 11 -14.13 7.07 -5.59
N GLY A 12 -12.90 6.51 -5.83
CA GLY A 12 -12.61 5.54 -6.86
C GLY A 12 -13.00 4.10 -6.46
N LYS A 13 -12.48 3.11 -7.22
CA LYS A 13 -12.75 1.68 -7.01
C LYS A 13 -12.41 1.24 -5.59
N ILE A 14 -11.19 1.52 -5.12
CA ILE A 14 -10.72 1.07 -3.81
C ILE A 14 -11.56 1.65 -2.66
N ALA A 15 -11.98 2.91 -2.78
CA ALA A 15 -12.83 3.56 -1.78
C ALA A 15 -14.18 2.86 -1.64
N ARG A 16 -14.81 2.52 -2.77
CA ARG A 16 -16.10 1.82 -2.80
C ARG A 16 -16.00 0.37 -2.34
N ASP A 17 -15.00 -0.35 -2.83
CA ASP A 17 -14.88 -1.80 -2.62
C ASP A 17 -14.38 -2.13 -1.21
N GLN A 18 -13.54 -1.27 -0.61
CA GLN A 18 -12.86 -1.56 0.65
C GLN A 18 -13.19 -0.55 1.76
N HIS A 19 -12.95 0.75 1.53
CA HIS A 19 -12.98 1.73 2.63
C HIS A 19 -14.37 1.92 3.24
N VAL A 20 -15.43 2.01 2.43
CA VAL A 20 -16.80 2.21 2.93
C VAL A 20 -17.20 1.08 3.87
N GLY A 21 -17.03 -0.17 3.42
CA GLY A 21 -17.36 -1.34 4.23
C GLY A 21 -16.49 -1.47 5.48
N ALA A 22 -15.20 -1.17 5.36
CA ALA A 22 -14.28 -1.23 6.49
C ALA A 22 -14.59 -0.18 7.56
N ILE A 23 -14.89 1.07 7.18
CA ILE A 23 -15.33 2.10 8.14
C ILE A 23 -16.60 1.65 8.86
N ALA A 24 -17.60 1.19 8.10
CA ALA A 24 -18.88 0.75 8.69
C ALA A 24 -18.72 -0.45 9.65
N ALA A 25 -17.72 -1.32 9.42
CA ALA A 25 -17.44 -2.49 10.25
C ALA A 25 -16.51 -2.21 11.43
N THR A 26 -15.94 -0.99 11.53
CA THR A 26 -14.96 -0.64 12.56
C THR A 26 -15.62 0.09 13.72
N ALA A 27 -15.56 -0.48 14.91
CA ALA A 27 -16.07 0.17 16.11
C ALA A 27 -15.33 1.49 16.38
N GLY A 28 -16.10 2.56 16.63
CA GLY A 28 -15.56 3.88 16.91
C GLY A 28 -15.17 4.68 15.66
N ALA A 29 -15.60 4.27 14.47
CA ALA A 29 -15.44 5.01 13.22
C ALA A 29 -16.78 5.19 12.50
N THR A 30 -16.96 6.33 11.85
CA THR A 30 -18.13 6.61 11.01
C THR A 30 -17.75 7.39 9.76
N LEU A 31 -18.40 7.11 8.63
CA LEU A 31 -18.23 7.85 7.39
C LEU A 31 -19.11 9.09 7.41
N ALA A 32 -18.50 10.27 7.52
CA ALA A 32 -19.19 11.55 7.65
C ALA A 32 -19.40 12.28 6.31
N ALA A 33 -18.49 12.11 5.35
CA ALA A 33 -18.56 12.79 4.05
C ALA A 33 -17.68 12.10 3.00
N VAL A 34 -17.92 12.43 1.73
CA VAL A 34 -17.09 12.05 0.59
C VAL A 34 -16.71 13.30 -0.19
N ALA A 35 -15.43 13.45 -0.58
CA ALA A 35 -14.97 14.46 -1.51
C ALA A 35 -14.44 13.81 -2.78
N SER A 36 -15.11 14.01 -3.92
CA SER A 36 -14.72 13.42 -5.20
C SER A 36 -15.40 14.16 -6.36
N ARG A 37 -14.66 14.40 -7.44
CA ARG A 37 -15.22 15.03 -8.65
C ARG A 37 -16.09 14.10 -9.48
N ASN A 38 -15.84 12.79 -9.39
CA ASN A 38 -16.34 11.83 -10.38
C ASN A 38 -17.39 10.86 -9.81
N ALA A 39 -17.58 10.79 -8.49
CA ALA A 39 -18.49 9.84 -7.89
C ALA A 39 -18.94 10.29 -6.50
N SER A 40 -20.14 9.89 -6.11
CA SER A 40 -20.76 10.14 -4.81
C SER A 40 -21.29 8.85 -4.19
N LEU A 41 -21.60 8.89 -2.90
CA LEU A 41 -22.26 7.81 -2.17
C LEU A 41 -23.67 8.28 -1.73
N PRO A 42 -24.74 7.62 -2.14
CA PRO A 42 -26.11 7.98 -1.71
C PRO A 42 -26.22 8.04 -0.18
N GLY A 43 -26.87 9.10 0.31
CA GLY A 43 -27.08 9.29 1.74
C GLY A 43 -25.88 9.83 2.53
N VAL A 44 -24.74 10.08 1.88
CA VAL A 44 -23.56 10.68 2.50
C VAL A 44 -23.30 12.08 1.90
N PRO A 45 -23.04 13.11 2.73
CA PRO A 45 -22.65 14.44 2.24
C PRO A 45 -21.50 14.37 1.23
N HIS A 46 -21.65 15.07 0.10
CA HIS A 46 -20.71 15.00 -1.01
C HIS A 46 -20.20 16.39 -1.39
N PHE A 47 -18.89 16.47 -1.66
CA PHE A 47 -18.16 17.67 -2.05
C PHE A 47 -17.28 17.36 -3.28
N ALA A 48 -16.99 18.37 -4.09
CA ALA A 48 -16.15 18.16 -5.27
C ALA A 48 -14.67 18.02 -4.92
N THR A 49 -14.19 18.77 -3.92
CA THR A 49 -12.79 18.79 -3.52
C THR A 49 -12.63 18.72 -1.99
N ILE A 50 -11.41 18.47 -1.54
CA ILE A 50 -11.09 18.48 -0.11
C ILE A 50 -11.21 19.89 0.48
N GLU A 51 -10.88 20.94 -0.28
CA GLU A 51 -10.99 22.33 0.15
C GLU A 51 -12.45 22.68 0.43
N GLU A 52 -13.34 22.33 -0.48
CA GLU A 52 -14.77 22.53 -0.28
C GLU A 52 -15.31 21.75 0.92
N LEU A 53 -14.88 20.50 1.09
CA LEU A 53 -15.21 19.67 2.26
C LEU A 53 -14.74 20.34 3.57
N LEU A 54 -13.51 20.83 3.61
CA LEU A 54 -12.95 21.45 4.81
C LEU A 54 -13.62 22.81 5.15
N GLU A 55 -14.07 23.55 4.14
CA GLU A 55 -14.74 24.84 4.30
C GLU A 55 -16.22 24.70 4.67
N LYS A 56 -16.97 23.83 3.98
CA LYS A 56 -18.44 23.77 4.00
C LYS A 56 -19.00 22.46 4.51
N GLY A 57 -18.14 21.46 4.74
CA GLY A 57 -18.58 20.12 5.14
C GLY A 57 -19.03 19.99 6.58
N PRO A 58 -19.59 18.84 6.93
CA PRO A 58 -19.93 18.54 8.30
C PRO A 58 -18.64 18.45 9.14
N PRO A 59 -18.74 18.52 10.47
CA PRO A 59 -17.59 18.30 11.32
C PRO A 59 -16.97 16.91 11.09
N ILE A 60 -15.70 16.89 10.71
CA ILE A 60 -14.89 15.68 10.55
C ILE A 60 -13.66 15.73 11.45
N ASP A 61 -13.14 14.57 11.82
CA ASP A 61 -11.95 14.42 12.67
C ASP A 61 -10.76 13.94 11.85
N ALA A 62 -11.02 13.18 10.78
CA ALA A 62 -9.99 12.58 9.95
C ALA A 62 -10.38 12.55 8.47
N VAL A 63 -9.37 12.40 7.60
CA VAL A 63 -9.54 12.12 6.19
C VAL A 63 -8.80 10.83 5.80
N SER A 64 -9.41 10.06 4.90
CA SER A 64 -8.80 8.93 4.22
C SER A 64 -8.58 9.32 2.77
N LEU A 65 -7.30 9.47 2.36
CA LEU A 65 -6.92 9.93 1.02
C LEU A 65 -6.77 8.74 0.07
N CYS A 66 -7.78 8.51 -0.75
CA CYS A 66 -7.87 7.43 -1.75
C CYS A 66 -7.63 7.91 -3.19
N THR A 67 -7.17 9.14 -3.36
CA THR A 67 -6.79 9.72 -4.66
C THR A 67 -5.48 9.13 -5.19
N PRO A 68 -5.18 9.27 -6.49
CA PRO A 68 -3.86 8.96 -7.02
C PRO A 68 -2.72 9.65 -6.27
N PRO A 69 -1.54 9.04 -6.16
CA PRO A 69 -0.43 9.57 -5.35
C PRO A 69 0.03 10.96 -5.79
N GLN A 70 -0.10 11.30 -7.08
CA GLN A 70 0.36 12.59 -7.64
C GLN A 70 -0.31 13.82 -7.00
N VAL A 71 -1.53 13.69 -6.50
CA VAL A 71 -2.27 14.82 -5.88
C VAL A 71 -2.35 14.72 -4.36
N ARG A 72 -1.92 13.60 -3.80
CA ARG A 72 -2.13 13.23 -2.38
C ARG A 72 -1.39 14.15 -1.42
N ARG A 73 -0.15 14.55 -1.77
CA ARG A 73 0.67 15.45 -0.93
C ARG A 73 -0.06 16.76 -0.60
N ALA A 74 -0.62 17.44 -1.62
CA ALA A 74 -1.33 18.70 -1.41
C ALA A 74 -2.57 18.53 -0.53
N GLN A 75 -3.32 17.45 -0.75
CA GLN A 75 -4.52 17.12 0.03
C GLN A 75 -4.18 16.79 1.49
N ALA A 76 -3.09 16.04 1.72
CA ALA A 76 -2.62 15.72 3.07
C ALA A 76 -2.20 16.99 3.81
N ALA A 77 -1.46 17.89 3.16
CA ALA A 77 -1.06 19.17 3.74
C ALA A 77 -2.26 20.03 4.11
N ALA A 78 -3.27 20.14 3.24
CA ALA A 78 -4.50 20.88 3.52
C ALA A 78 -5.25 20.30 4.73
N ALA A 79 -5.39 18.98 4.81
CA ALA A 79 -6.04 18.33 5.93
C ALA A 79 -5.29 18.52 7.26
N LEU A 80 -3.97 18.36 7.27
CA LEU A 80 -3.12 18.59 8.45
C LEU A 80 -3.18 20.04 8.92
N ALA A 81 -3.11 21.00 7.99
CA ALA A 81 -3.26 22.44 8.29
C ALA A 81 -4.64 22.77 8.91
N ALA A 82 -5.69 22.05 8.49
CA ALA A 82 -7.02 22.14 9.08
C ALA A 82 -7.18 21.32 10.39
N GLY A 83 -6.09 20.80 10.94
CA GLY A 83 -6.06 20.05 12.20
C GLY A 83 -6.72 18.67 12.11
N LYS A 84 -6.77 18.03 10.95
CA LYS A 84 -7.35 16.70 10.78
C LYS A 84 -6.29 15.60 10.85
N HIS A 85 -6.69 14.42 11.34
CA HIS A 85 -5.90 13.20 11.19
C HIS A 85 -5.93 12.74 9.74
N VAL A 86 -4.85 12.15 9.24
CA VAL A 86 -4.71 11.77 7.84
C VAL A 86 -4.29 10.31 7.71
N MET A 87 -5.07 9.55 6.95
CA MET A 87 -4.73 8.23 6.44
C MET A 87 -4.38 8.37 4.95
N LEU A 88 -3.20 7.87 4.57
CA LEU A 88 -2.72 7.87 3.19
C LEU A 88 -2.86 6.46 2.61
N GLU A 89 -3.65 6.28 1.55
CA GLU A 89 -3.63 5.03 0.79
C GLU A 89 -2.24 4.76 0.18
N LYS A 90 -1.95 3.48 -0.06
CA LYS A 90 -0.69 3.09 -0.73
C LYS A 90 -0.72 3.50 -2.24
N PRO A 91 0.43 3.86 -2.78
CA PRO A 91 1.63 4.33 -2.09
C PRO A 91 1.36 5.67 -1.42
N PRO A 92 1.96 6.00 -0.30
CA PRO A 92 1.62 7.22 0.45
C PRO A 92 1.93 8.52 -0.31
N GLY A 93 2.78 8.45 -1.33
CA GLY A 93 3.17 9.54 -2.21
C GLY A 93 3.87 9.03 -3.47
N THR A 94 4.28 9.94 -4.34
CA THR A 94 5.02 9.65 -5.59
C THR A 94 6.52 9.45 -5.34
N GLY A 95 7.03 9.99 -4.24
CA GLY A 95 8.43 9.90 -3.85
C GLY A 95 8.60 9.99 -2.35
N VAL A 96 9.76 9.54 -1.87
CA VAL A 96 10.03 9.46 -0.42
C VAL A 96 10.13 10.85 0.20
N ALA A 97 10.85 11.77 -0.43
CA ALA A 97 11.17 13.08 0.14
C ALA A 97 9.96 13.99 0.36
N GLU A 98 8.88 13.82 -0.43
CA GLU A 98 7.66 14.63 -0.26
C GLU A 98 6.88 14.31 1.02
N LEU A 99 7.19 13.18 1.67
CA LEU A 99 6.54 12.76 2.89
C LEU A 99 7.18 13.36 4.16
N ASP A 100 8.45 13.74 4.09
CA ASP A 100 9.14 14.34 5.24
C ASP A 100 8.44 15.63 5.74
N PRO A 101 8.08 16.61 4.89
CA PRO A 101 7.33 17.78 5.35
C PRO A 101 5.93 17.43 5.90
N LEU A 102 5.25 16.41 5.38
CA LEU A 102 3.96 15.97 5.92
C LEU A 102 4.11 15.35 7.31
N ILE A 103 5.19 14.60 7.53
CA ILE A 103 5.52 14.04 8.86
C ILE A 103 5.76 15.18 9.85
N ALA A 104 6.55 16.19 9.47
CA ALA A 104 6.80 17.36 10.31
C ALA A 104 5.51 18.15 10.62
N MET A 105 4.66 18.40 9.62
CA MET A 105 3.35 19.05 9.81
C MET A 105 2.45 18.26 10.76
N ALA A 106 2.39 16.94 10.62
CA ALA A 106 1.58 16.08 11.48
C ALA A 106 2.09 16.11 12.92
N GLU A 107 3.42 16.20 13.11
CA GLU A 107 4.05 16.35 14.42
C GLU A 107 3.70 17.67 15.09
N GLU A 108 3.87 18.78 14.38
CA GLU A 108 3.54 20.11 14.86
C GLU A 108 2.06 20.25 15.20
N ALA A 109 1.17 19.75 14.34
CA ALA A 109 -0.27 19.75 14.54
C ALA A 109 -0.72 18.76 15.62
N LYS A 110 0.13 17.87 16.11
CA LYS A 110 -0.21 16.75 16.99
C LYS A 110 -1.34 15.89 16.42
N ARG A 111 -1.24 15.59 15.14
CA ARG A 111 -2.19 14.77 14.39
C ARG A 111 -1.56 13.49 13.90
N THR A 112 -2.37 12.47 13.76
CA THR A 112 -1.97 11.22 13.14
C THR A 112 -1.74 11.43 11.65
N LEU A 113 -0.59 10.96 11.18
CA LEU A 113 -0.34 10.64 9.79
C LEU A 113 -0.08 9.14 9.72
N PHE A 114 -0.86 8.43 8.90
CA PHE A 114 -0.79 6.99 8.77
C PHE A 114 -0.63 6.59 7.31
N ALA A 115 0.53 6.02 6.96
CA ALA A 115 0.79 5.43 5.65
C ALA A 115 0.30 3.99 5.65
N THR A 116 -0.72 3.68 4.86
CA THR A 116 -1.35 2.38 4.87
C THR A 116 -0.60 1.38 4.00
N TRP A 117 -0.21 0.29 4.62
CA TRP A 117 0.29 -0.88 3.92
C TRP A 117 -0.68 -2.02 4.22
N HIS A 118 -1.84 -1.99 3.53
CA HIS A 118 -2.96 -2.90 3.83
C HIS A 118 -2.53 -4.36 3.84
N SER A 119 -1.70 -4.81 2.90
CA SER A 119 -1.24 -6.19 2.82
C SER A 119 -0.42 -6.67 4.02
N ARG A 120 0.09 -5.77 4.87
CA ARG A 120 0.68 -6.15 6.17
C ARG A 120 -0.34 -6.70 7.16
N TYR A 121 -1.63 -6.42 6.94
CA TYR A 121 -2.74 -6.88 7.76
C TYR A 121 -3.39 -8.14 7.21
N ALA A 122 -2.86 -8.70 6.12
CA ALA A 122 -3.27 -10.01 5.64
C ALA A 122 -3.02 -11.08 6.72
N PRO A 123 -3.96 -12.02 6.93
CA PRO A 123 -4.05 -12.83 8.15
C PRO A 123 -2.83 -13.71 8.43
N ALA A 124 -2.07 -14.10 7.43
CA ALA A 124 -0.90 -14.94 7.60
C ALA A 124 0.43 -14.17 7.75
N VAL A 125 0.42 -12.83 7.65
CA VAL A 125 1.66 -12.02 7.69
C VAL A 125 2.29 -12.01 9.08
N GLU A 126 1.53 -11.77 10.15
CA GLU A 126 2.07 -11.83 11.52
C GLU A 126 2.47 -13.24 11.96
N PRO A 127 1.69 -14.31 11.66
CA PRO A 127 2.17 -15.67 11.82
C PRO A 127 3.49 -15.98 11.12
N ALA A 128 3.63 -15.51 9.85
CA ALA A 128 4.87 -15.67 9.09
C ALA A 128 6.04 -14.95 9.77
N ARG A 129 5.84 -13.70 10.18
CA ARG A 129 6.84 -12.92 10.91
C ARG A 129 7.27 -13.65 12.19
N ALA A 130 6.32 -14.11 13.00
CA ALA A 130 6.61 -14.83 14.24
C ALA A 130 7.40 -16.13 13.98
N TRP A 131 7.05 -16.86 12.94
CA TRP A 131 7.73 -18.10 12.55
C TRP A 131 9.18 -17.84 12.11
N LEU A 132 9.44 -16.75 11.37
CA LEU A 132 10.76 -16.39 10.87
C LEU A 132 11.72 -15.85 11.95
N LEU A 133 11.20 -15.25 13.03
CA LEU A 133 12.03 -14.67 14.10
C LEU A 133 12.98 -15.67 14.77
N THR A 134 12.66 -16.95 14.75
CA THR A 134 13.44 -18.02 15.41
C THR A 134 14.23 -18.89 14.44
N ARG A 135 14.31 -18.49 13.16
CA ARG A 135 14.92 -19.30 12.10
C ARG A 135 15.98 -18.53 11.34
N ARG A 136 16.97 -19.25 10.82
CA ARG A 136 17.94 -18.68 9.91
C ARG A 136 17.39 -18.72 8.49
N ILE A 137 17.07 -17.55 7.94
CA ILE A 137 16.60 -17.40 6.57
C ILE A 137 17.79 -17.62 5.63
N LYS A 138 17.60 -18.41 4.58
CA LYS A 138 18.60 -18.75 3.56
C LYS A 138 18.38 -17.95 2.27
N SER A 139 17.11 -17.80 1.85
CA SER A 139 16.72 -17.00 0.68
C SER A 139 15.26 -16.62 0.74
N VAL A 140 14.90 -15.57 -0.02
CA VAL A 140 13.52 -15.17 -0.26
C VAL A 140 13.31 -15.00 -1.75
N HIS A 141 12.16 -15.47 -2.24
CA HIS A 141 11.71 -15.24 -3.61
C HIS A 141 10.28 -14.73 -3.62
N ILE A 142 10.03 -13.61 -4.29
CA ILE A 142 8.71 -13.03 -4.50
C ILE A 142 8.29 -13.29 -5.95
N ASN A 143 7.09 -13.84 -6.14
CA ASN A 143 6.43 -13.96 -7.42
C ASN A 143 5.08 -13.23 -7.33
N TRP A 144 5.01 -12.01 -7.93
CA TRP A 144 3.82 -11.16 -7.83
C TRP A 144 3.40 -10.67 -9.20
N LYS A 145 2.47 -11.40 -9.79
CA LYS A 145 2.07 -11.23 -11.19
C LYS A 145 0.57 -11.24 -11.33
N GLU A 146 0.04 -10.31 -12.11
CA GLU A 146 -1.40 -10.16 -12.35
C GLU A 146 -1.66 -9.54 -13.73
N ASP A 147 -2.91 -9.53 -14.17
CA ASP A 147 -3.32 -8.82 -15.37
C ASP A 147 -3.81 -7.41 -15.00
N VAL A 148 -3.10 -6.40 -15.48
CA VAL A 148 -3.45 -4.99 -15.23
C VAL A 148 -4.86 -4.65 -15.74
N ARG A 149 -5.33 -5.27 -16.82
CA ARG A 149 -6.67 -5.04 -17.39
C ARG A 149 -7.78 -5.53 -16.47
N VAL A 150 -7.50 -6.55 -15.65
CA VAL A 150 -8.45 -7.10 -14.68
C VAL A 150 -8.45 -6.29 -13.38
N TRP A 151 -7.26 -5.95 -12.88
CA TRP A 151 -7.13 -5.38 -11.54
C TRP A 151 -7.15 -3.85 -11.54
N HIS A 152 -6.70 -3.21 -12.64
CA HIS A 152 -6.59 -1.76 -12.77
C HIS A 152 -7.25 -1.20 -14.04
N PRO A 153 -8.48 -1.63 -14.39
CA PRO A 153 -9.13 -1.21 -15.64
C PRO A 153 -9.30 0.31 -15.69
N GLY A 154 -8.83 0.92 -16.79
CA GLY A 154 -8.97 2.36 -17.03
C GLY A 154 -8.17 3.27 -16.09
N GLN A 155 -7.24 2.76 -15.31
CA GLN A 155 -6.42 3.55 -14.38
C GLN A 155 -5.16 4.10 -15.08
N GLY A 156 -5.34 5.00 -16.05
CA GLY A 156 -4.24 5.58 -16.84
C GLY A 156 -3.13 6.25 -16.01
N TRP A 157 -3.46 6.77 -14.83
CA TRP A 157 -2.51 7.42 -13.91
C TRP A 157 -1.35 6.50 -13.47
N ILE A 158 -1.54 5.18 -13.50
CA ILE A 158 -0.50 4.19 -13.17
C ILE A 158 0.70 4.32 -14.11
N TRP A 159 0.46 4.67 -15.37
CA TRP A 159 1.45 4.75 -16.43
C TRP A 159 2.14 6.12 -16.55
N GLU A 160 1.61 7.13 -15.86
CA GLU A 160 2.13 8.49 -15.86
C GLU A 160 3.29 8.66 -14.88
N PRO A 161 4.09 9.76 -14.98
CA PRO A 161 5.09 10.09 -13.95
C PRO A 161 4.47 10.17 -12.56
N GLY A 162 5.07 9.45 -11.61
CA GLY A 162 4.54 9.32 -10.25
C GLY A 162 3.49 8.21 -10.09
N GLY A 163 3.02 7.59 -11.18
CA GLY A 163 2.36 6.30 -11.17
C GLY A 163 3.41 5.20 -11.15
N LEU A 164 3.22 4.16 -10.41
CA LEU A 164 4.26 3.18 -10.13
C LEU A 164 4.34 2.03 -11.16
N GLY A 165 3.41 1.96 -12.14
CA GLY A 165 3.33 0.81 -13.04
C GLY A 165 3.17 -0.49 -12.25
N VAL A 166 3.92 -1.52 -12.62
CA VAL A 166 3.91 -2.83 -11.95
C VAL A 166 4.23 -2.78 -10.45
N PHE A 167 4.86 -1.70 -9.98
CA PHE A 167 5.09 -1.53 -8.55
C PHE A 167 3.83 -1.11 -7.79
N ASP A 168 2.73 -0.75 -8.45
CA ASP A 168 1.48 -0.48 -7.73
C ASP A 168 0.96 -1.70 -6.97
N PRO A 169 0.86 -2.92 -7.55
CA PRO A 169 0.67 -4.14 -6.78
C PRO A 169 1.98 -4.67 -6.16
N GLY A 170 3.13 -4.51 -6.81
CA GLY A 170 4.41 -5.02 -6.33
C GLY A 170 4.82 -4.45 -4.96
N ILE A 171 4.43 -3.20 -4.66
CA ILE A 171 4.70 -2.58 -3.37
C ILE A 171 3.97 -3.27 -2.21
N ASN A 172 2.87 -3.99 -2.48
CA ASN A 172 2.18 -4.81 -1.49
C ASN A 172 3.10 -5.95 -1.03
N ALA A 173 3.72 -6.67 -1.97
CA ALA A 173 4.72 -7.69 -1.66
C ALA A 173 5.92 -7.13 -0.89
N LEU A 174 6.45 -5.96 -1.32
CA LEU A 174 7.54 -5.29 -0.61
C LEU A 174 7.12 -4.84 0.80
N SER A 175 5.85 -4.46 0.99
CA SER A 175 5.34 -4.11 2.31
C SER A 175 5.28 -5.33 3.24
N ILE A 176 4.88 -6.49 2.73
CA ILE A 176 4.94 -7.75 3.47
C ILE A 176 6.40 -8.13 3.76
N LEU A 177 7.27 -8.10 2.75
CA LEU A 177 8.69 -8.43 2.89
C LEU A 177 9.34 -7.64 4.02
N THR A 178 9.18 -6.32 4.02
CA THR A 178 9.75 -5.42 5.05
C THR A 178 9.12 -5.62 6.42
N ARG A 179 7.94 -6.25 6.51
CA ARG A 179 7.28 -6.59 7.77
C ARG A 179 7.76 -7.90 8.36
N ILE A 180 7.95 -8.92 7.52
CA ILE A 180 8.27 -10.28 8.00
C ILE A 180 9.76 -10.51 8.23
N LEU A 181 10.64 -9.80 7.52
CA LEU A 181 12.07 -9.96 7.69
C LEU A 181 12.60 -9.28 8.96
N PRO A 182 13.51 -9.93 9.69
CA PRO A 182 14.06 -9.40 10.94
C PRO A 182 15.04 -8.24 10.73
N ARG A 183 15.60 -8.10 9.53
CA ARG A 183 16.56 -7.05 9.16
C ARG A 183 16.09 -6.30 7.90
N PRO A 184 16.35 -5.00 7.81
CA PRO A 184 16.08 -4.24 6.60
C PRO A 184 16.81 -4.81 5.40
N VAL A 185 16.14 -4.80 4.25
CA VAL A 185 16.71 -5.15 2.94
C VAL A 185 16.80 -3.92 2.06
N PHE A 186 17.69 -3.96 1.06
CA PHE A 186 17.90 -2.91 0.07
C PHE A 186 18.11 -3.52 -1.31
N VAL A 187 17.75 -2.76 -2.35
CA VAL A 187 17.92 -3.16 -3.76
C VAL A 187 19.39 -3.06 -4.15
N THR A 188 19.92 -4.07 -4.81
CA THR A 188 21.27 -4.09 -5.36
C THR A 188 21.29 -4.07 -6.89
N ALA A 189 20.22 -4.56 -7.53
CA ALA A 189 20.02 -4.49 -8.97
C ALA A 189 18.52 -4.56 -9.30
N ALA A 190 18.15 -3.96 -10.42
CA ALA A 190 16.81 -4.08 -10.98
C ALA A 190 16.85 -4.11 -12.51
N GLU A 191 15.92 -4.85 -13.13
CA GLU A 191 15.62 -4.77 -14.54
C GLU A 191 14.16 -4.37 -14.71
N LEU A 192 13.94 -3.27 -15.43
CA LEU A 192 12.61 -2.65 -15.57
C LEU A 192 12.20 -2.65 -17.04
N ALA A 193 11.09 -3.31 -17.36
CA ALA A 193 10.51 -3.33 -18.70
C ALA A 193 9.49 -2.21 -18.86
N PHE A 194 9.78 -1.23 -19.72
CA PHE A 194 8.91 -0.08 -19.98
C PHE A 194 8.23 -0.26 -21.34
N PRO A 195 6.89 -0.29 -21.42
CA PRO A 195 6.22 -0.16 -22.70
C PRO A 195 6.60 1.15 -23.39
N ALA A 196 6.80 1.12 -24.71
CA ALA A 196 7.26 2.29 -25.47
C ALA A 196 6.34 3.52 -25.34
N ASN A 197 5.08 3.31 -25.01
CA ASN A 197 4.05 4.35 -24.81
C ASN A 197 3.76 4.69 -23.34
N CYS A 198 4.52 4.13 -22.37
CA CYS A 198 4.30 4.34 -20.93
C CYS A 198 5.51 4.94 -20.24
N GLN A 199 5.27 5.67 -19.13
CA GLN A 199 6.32 6.27 -18.29
C GLN A 199 6.67 5.42 -17.06
N ALA A 200 5.94 4.32 -16.83
CA ALA A 200 6.15 3.38 -15.73
C ALA A 200 6.31 1.94 -16.25
N PRO A 201 7.02 1.07 -15.53
CA PRO A 201 7.31 -0.28 -16.01
C PRO A 201 6.09 -1.20 -15.93
N ILE A 202 5.97 -2.11 -16.91
CA ILE A 202 4.97 -3.18 -16.95
C ILE A 202 5.47 -4.46 -16.27
N ALA A 203 6.78 -4.62 -16.15
CA ALA A 203 7.40 -5.72 -15.42
C ALA A 203 8.70 -5.26 -14.76
N ALA A 204 9.08 -5.90 -13.67
CA ALA A 204 10.32 -5.63 -12.95
C ALA A 204 10.88 -6.90 -12.31
N ASN A 205 12.20 -7.11 -12.45
CA ASN A 205 12.96 -8.10 -11.70
C ASN A 205 13.90 -7.38 -10.75
N LEU A 206 13.84 -7.70 -9.47
CA LEU A 206 14.69 -7.10 -8.45
C LEU A 206 15.62 -8.13 -7.83
N THR A 207 16.85 -7.70 -7.55
CA THR A 207 17.76 -8.37 -6.62
C THR A 207 17.93 -7.47 -5.40
N LEU A 208 17.70 -8.03 -4.22
CA LEU A 208 17.83 -7.34 -2.95
C LEU A 208 18.71 -8.17 -2.01
N THR A 209 19.23 -7.52 -0.98
CA THR A 209 19.96 -8.19 0.09
C THR A 209 19.78 -7.43 1.41
N ASP A 210 20.22 -8.03 2.51
CA ASP A 210 20.43 -7.34 3.79
C ASP A 210 21.94 -7.17 4.06
N ILE A 211 22.30 -6.52 5.15
CA ILE A 211 23.71 -6.35 5.55
C ILE A 211 24.43 -7.68 5.81
N GLY A 212 23.71 -8.76 6.01
CA GLY A 212 24.26 -10.11 6.21
C GLY A 212 24.39 -10.92 4.92
N GLY A 213 24.05 -10.36 3.76
CA GLY A 213 24.15 -11.03 2.47
C GLY A 213 22.99 -11.97 2.15
N LEU A 214 21.82 -11.80 2.77
CA LEU A 214 20.63 -12.61 2.46
C LEU A 214 20.23 -12.42 0.99
N PRO A 215 20.21 -13.48 0.16
CA PRO A 215 19.71 -13.39 -1.20
C PRO A 215 18.17 -13.24 -1.21
N VAL A 216 17.69 -12.16 -1.82
CA VAL A 216 16.27 -11.89 -2.02
C VAL A 216 16.05 -11.52 -3.48
N THR A 217 15.08 -12.16 -4.14
CA THR A 217 14.68 -11.85 -5.51
C THR A 217 13.19 -11.56 -5.58
N ALA A 218 12.77 -10.69 -6.51
CA ALA A 218 11.38 -10.41 -6.75
C ALA A 218 11.10 -10.28 -8.25
N GLU A 219 10.03 -10.92 -8.69
CA GLU A 219 9.51 -10.84 -10.04
C GLU A 219 8.11 -10.23 -10.01
N PHE A 220 7.95 -9.10 -10.69
CA PHE A 220 6.68 -8.40 -10.85
C PHE A 220 6.29 -8.36 -12.33
N ASP A 221 5.05 -8.69 -12.66
CA ASP A 221 4.57 -8.62 -14.03
C ASP A 221 3.06 -8.30 -14.08
N PHE A 222 2.72 -7.31 -14.88
CA PHE A 222 1.34 -6.88 -15.14
C PHE A 222 0.67 -7.58 -16.33
N ARG A 223 1.39 -8.49 -17.00
CA ARG A 223 0.94 -9.16 -18.23
C ARG A 223 0.43 -10.57 -17.99
N GLN A 224 0.39 -11.04 -16.74
CA GLN A 224 -0.04 -12.41 -16.46
C GLN A 224 -1.54 -12.56 -16.67
N THR A 225 -1.92 -13.24 -17.75
CA THR A 225 -3.31 -13.64 -18.01
C THR A 225 -3.66 -14.91 -17.24
N GLY A 226 -4.95 -15.06 -16.89
CA GLY A 226 -5.42 -16.19 -16.09
C GLY A 226 -5.23 -15.95 -14.58
N PRO A 227 -5.03 -17.00 -13.77
CA PRO A 227 -4.85 -16.84 -12.33
C PRO A 227 -3.63 -16.00 -12.00
N GLN A 228 -3.80 -15.03 -11.11
CA GLN A 228 -2.69 -14.24 -10.59
C GLN A 228 -1.79 -15.07 -9.64
N SER A 229 -0.55 -14.63 -9.48
CA SER A 229 0.39 -15.14 -8.49
C SER A 229 0.75 -14.02 -7.52
N TRP A 230 0.44 -14.17 -6.26
CA TRP A 230 0.79 -13.24 -5.18
C TRP A 230 1.46 -14.02 -4.05
N ASP A 231 2.70 -14.45 -4.31
CA ASP A 231 3.40 -15.43 -3.48
C ASP A 231 4.75 -14.90 -3.00
N ILE A 232 5.10 -15.25 -1.76
CA ILE A 232 6.42 -15.04 -1.17
C ILE A 232 6.90 -16.37 -0.61
N LEU A 233 8.03 -16.87 -1.14
CA LEU A 233 8.67 -18.10 -0.71
C LEU A 233 9.89 -17.76 0.13
N VAL A 234 10.04 -18.41 1.27
CA VAL A 234 11.19 -18.22 2.18
C VAL A 234 11.79 -19.57 2.51
N GLU A 235 13.04 -19.76 2.12
CA GLU A 235 13.83 -20.92 2.53
C GLU A 235 14.52 -20.65 3.87
N THR A 236 14.44 -21.59 4.80
CA THR A 236 15.11 -21.50 6.10
C THR A 236 15.93 -22.74 6.39
N ASP A 237 16.62 -22.74 7.51
CA ASP A 237 17.30 -23.94 8.05
C ASP A 237 16.33 -25.01 8.60
N GLN A 238 15.05 -24.66 8.78
CA GLN A 238 14.01 -25.52 9.38
C GLN A 238 12.75 -25.61 8.51
N GLY A 239 12.90 -25.66 7.18
CA GLY A 239 11.80 -25.82 6.24
C GLY A 239 11.57 -24.61 5.34
N ARG A 240 10.66 -24.77 4.39
CA ARG A 240 10.22 -23.77 3.43
C ARG A 240 8.88 -23.18 3.86
N MET A 241 8.82 -21.87 3.98
CA MET A 241 7.56 -21.14 4.15
C MET A 241 7.09 -20.57 2.82
N THR A 242 5.80 -20.66 2.56
CA THR A 242 5.12 -19.97 1.45
C THR A 242 3.98 -19.14 2.01
N LEU A 243 4.01 -17.83 1.74
CA LEU A 243 2.84 -16.96 1.82
C LEU A 243 2.22 -16.90 0.44
N SER A 244 0.93 -17.18 0.32
CA SER A 244 0.19 -17.12 -0.95
C SER A 244 -1.10 -16.31 -0.84
N GLY A 245 -1.66 -15.94 -2.00
CA GLY A 245 -2.85 -15.11 -2.08
C GLY A 245 -2.70 -13.76 -1.38
N GLY A 246 -1.52 -13.11 -1.54
CA GLY A 246 -1.25 -11.80 -0.94
C GLY A 246 -1.04 -11.84 0.58
N GLY A 247 -0.67 -12.97 1.15
CA GLY A 247 -0.51 -13.15 2.60
C GLY A 247 -1.77 -13.66 3.29
N ARG A 248 -2.77 -14.10 2.54
CA ARG A 248 -3.98 -14.70 3.11
C ARG A 248 -3.71 -16.09 3.71
N ARG A 249 -2.78 -16.85 3.11
CA ARG A 249 -2.44 -18.21 3.48
C ARG A 249 -0.94 -18.36 3.73
N MET A 250 -0.58 -19.10 4.78
CA MET A 250 0.78 -19.53 5.06
C MET A 250 0.83 -21.06 5.03
N ALA A 251 1.82 -21.61 4.34
CA ALA A 251 2.14 -23.03 4.34
C ALA A 251 3.61 -23.25 4.74
N ILE A 252 3.88 -24.36 5.44
CA ILE A 252 5.23 -24.82 5.78
C ILE A 252 5.41 -26.18 5.13
N ASP A 253 6.45 -26.33 4.30
CA ASP A 253 6.74 -27.56 3.54
C ASP A 253 5.53 -28.09 2.75
N GLY A 254 4.66 -27.16 2.28
CA GLY A 254 3.44 -27.45 1.54
C GLY A 254 2.17 -27.60 2.39
N GLU A 255 2.30 -27.78 3.71
CA GLU A 255 1.15 -27.91 4.60
C GLU A 255 0.66 -26.54 5.09
N THR A 256 -0.65 -26.28 4.96
CA THR A 256 -1.27 -25.02 5.42
C THR A 256 -1.28 -24.96 6.94
N VAL A 257 -0.66 -23.92 7.49
CA VAL A 257 -0.56 -23.68 8.94
C VAL A 257 -1.37 -22.43 9.39
N ALA A 258 -1.68 -21.52 8.48
CA ALA A 258 -2.56 -20.39 8.74
C ALA A 258 -3.30 -19.97 7.46
N GLU A 259 -4.60 -19.77 7.57
CA GLU A 259 -5.44 -19.22 6.52
C GLU A 259 -6.70 -18.60 7.15
N ALA A 260 -7.10 -17.41 6.69
CA ALA A 260 -8.34 -16.77 7.10
C ALA A 260 -8.88 -15.86 5.98
N PRO A 261 -10.17 -15.47 6.04
CA PRO A 261 -10.73 -14.46 5.15
C PRO A 261 -9.99 -13.12 5.27
N ASP A 262 -10.03 -12.35 4.19
CA ASP A 262 -9.45 -11.00 4.16
C ASP A 262 -10.16 -10.07 5.15
N GLN A 263 -9.36 -9.39 5.97
CA GLN A 263 -9.79 -8.34 6.90
C GLN A 263 -8.82 -7.15 6.89
N GLU A 264 -7.98 -7.03 5.87
CA GLU A 264 -6.89 -6.06 5.79
C GLU A 264 -7.37 -4.64 6.10
N TYR A 265 -8.40 -4.16 5.39
CA TYR A 265 -8.90 -2.80 5.58
C TYR A 265 -9.63 -2.59 6.93
N ARG A 266 -10.30 -3.61 7.44
CA ARG A 266 -10.92 -3.54 8.76
C ARG A 266 -9.87 -3.38 9.88
N GLU A 267 -8.83 -4.20 9.83
CA GLU A 267 -7.72 -4.11 10.78
C GLU A 267 -6.98 -2.77 10.65
N LEU A 268 -6.83 -2.28 9.43
CA LEU A 268 -6.22 -1.01 9.11
C LEU A 268 -6.99 0.17 9.74
N TYR A 269 -8.32 0.20 9.61
CA TYR A 269 -9.15 1.21 10.28
C TYR A 269 -9.16 1.03 11.79
N GLY A 270 -9.16 -0.19 12.30
CA GLY A 270 -8.96 -0.46 13.73
C GLY A 270 -7.65 0.12 14.28
N ARG A 271 -6.57 0.01 13.49
CA ARG A 271 -5.27 0.65 13.81
C ARG A 271 -5.38 2.17 13.76
N PHE A 272 -6.03 2.73 12.74
CA PHE A 272 -6.19 4.18 12.59
C PHE A 272 -6.93 4.79 13.77
N VAL A 273 -8.05 4.22 14.21
CA VAL A 273 -8.78 4.66 15.40
C VAL A 273 -7.88 4.67 16.64
N LYS A 274 -7.06 3.65 16.85
CA LYS A 274 -6.11 3.60 17.97
C LYS A 274 -5.03 4.69 17.87
N LEU A 275 -4.50 4.95 16.68
CA LEU A 275 -3.49 5.99 16.45
C LEU A 275 -4.08 7.39 16.72
N THR A 276 -5.29 7.67 16.23
CA THR A 276 -5.93 8.99 16.40
C THR A 276 -6.25 9.30 17.85
N ALA A 277 -6.57 8.30 18.67
CA ALA A 277 -6.83 8.48 20.09
C ALA A 277 -5.63 9.03 20.87
N THR A 278 -4.40 8.84 20.37
CA THR A 278 -3.17 9.29 21.02
C THR A 278 -2.41 10.36 20.21
N GLY A 279 -2.86 10.67 18.99
CA GLY A 279 -2.10 11.50 18.02
C GLY A 279 -0.81 10.83 17.52
N ALA A 280 -0.68 9.52 17.70
CA ALA A 280 0.50 8.78 17.26
C ALA A 280 0.56 8.70 15.72
N ARG A 281 1.77 8.63 15.19
CA ARG A 281 2.05 8.47 13.76
C ARG A 281 2.49 7.05 13.46
N ASP A 282 2.20 6.59 12.24
CA ASP A 282 2.66 5.30 11.73
C ASP A 282 2.99 5.48 10.23
N VAL A 283 4.20 5.95 9.95
CA VAL A 283 4.67 6.29 8.60
C VAL A 283 5.96 5.53 8.33
N ASP A 284 5.81 4.26 7.95
CA ASP A 284 6.94 3.47 7.47
C ASP A 284 7.12 3.69 5.96
N LEU A 285 8.28 4.18 5.58
CA LEU A 285 8.63 4.46 4.18
C LEU A 285 9.47 3.36 3.52
N ALA A 286 9.78 2.27 4.24
CA ALA A 286 10.65 1.22 3.72
C ALA A 286 10.17 0.63 2.38
N PRO A 287 8.87 0.29 2.17
CA PRO A 287 8.42 -0.23 0.89
C PRO A 287 8.59 0.77 -0.26
N LEU A 288 8.30 2.05 -0.02
CA LEU A 288 8.44 3.10 -1.04
C LEU A 288 9.92 3.38 -1.36
N ARG A 289 10.83 3.30 -0.38
CA ARG A 289 12.27 3.40 -0.61
C ARG A 289 12.77 2.30 -1.54
N LEU A 290 12.34 1.06 -1.34
CA LEU A 290 12.71 -0.06 -2.22
C LEU A 290 12.25 0.18 -3.67
N VAL A 291 11.07 0.73 -3.87
CA VAL A 291 10.59 1.11 -5.21
C VAL A 291 11.44 2.25 -5.78
N ALA A 292 11.73 3.30 -5.01
CA ALA A 292 12.57 4.41 -5.45
C ALA A 292 13.98 3.94 -5.84
N ASP A 293 14.58 3.07 -5.03
CA ASP A 293 15.89 2.48 -5.31
C ASP A 293 15.86 1.60 -6.57
N ALA A 294 14.78 0.84 -6.78
CA ALA A 294 14.60 0.06 -8.00
C ALA A 294 14.56 0.95 -9.26
N PHE A 295 13.90 2.10 -9.21
CA PHE A 295 13.92 3.07 -10.30
C PHE A 295 15.31 3.72 -10.50
N LEU A 296 16.02 4.01 -9.42
CA LEU A 296 17.34 4.64 -9.44
C LEU A 296 18.42 3.69 -9.99
N LEU A 297 18.41 2.43 -9.56
CA LEU A 297 19.43 1.42 -9.90
C LEU A 297 19.05 0.59 -11.12
N GLY A 298 17.79 0.67 -11.56
CA GLY A 298 17.21 -0.21 -12.55
C GLY A 298 17.71 0.04 -13.97
N LYS A 299 18.15 -1.03 -14.65
CA LYS A 299 18.34 -1.04 -16.10
C LYS A 299 16.98 -0.94 -16.77
N ARG A 300 16.77 0.10 -17.57
CA ARG A 300 15.53 0.29 -18.34
C ARG A 300 15.62 -0.45 -19.66
N ASN A 301 14.67 -1.34 -19.92
CA ASN A 301 14.49 -2.05 -21.17
C ASN A 301 13.16 -1.59 -21.79
N ILE A 302 13.20 -1.06 -23.00
CA ILE A 302 11.98 -0.69 -23.72
C ILE A 302 11.40 -1.97 -24.35
N VAL A 303 10.10 -2.16 -24.14
CA VAL A 303 9.35 -3.30 -24.68
C VAL A 303 8.19 -2.81 -25.55
N GLU A 304 7.46 -3.74 -26.18
CA GLU A 304 6.31 -3.44 -27.02
C GLU A 304 5.32 -2.50 -26.32
N PRO A 305 4.66 -1.60 -27.07
CA PRO A 305 3.64 -0.73 -26.51
C PRO A 305 2.56 -1.53 -25.79
N PHE A 306 2.14 -1.06 -24.62
CA PHE A 306 1.00 -1.62 -23.92
C PHE A 306 -0.29 -1.09 -24.56
N VAL A 307 -1.23 -2.00 -24.81
CA VAL A 307 -2.58 -1.70 -25.28
C VAL A 307 -3.55 -2.34 -24.30
N ASP A 308 -4.50 -1.51 -23.81
CA ASP A 308 -5.54 -1.89 -22.82
C ASP A 308 -6.54 -2.88 -23.44
#